data_e5552b6989d8fb113a6e8cd40e950ce8
#
_entry.id   e5552b6989d8fb113a6e8cd40e950ce8
#
_cell.length_a   1.000
_cell.length_b   1.000
_cell.length_c   1.000
_cell.angle_alpha   90.00
_cell.angle_beta   90.00
_cell.angle_gamma   90.00
#
_symmetry.space_group_name_H-M   'P 1'
#
loop_
_entity.id
_entity.type
_entity.pdbx_description
1 polymer ?
#
loop_
_entity_poly.entity_id
_entity_poly.type
_entity_poly.pdbx_seq_one_letter_code
_entity_poly.pdbx_strand_id
1 'polypeptide(L)'
;MPFDAIFMTALAGELREKLTGGKVDKLYQPARDEAVLHMRAGRDNVRLLLSASPAHPRAQLTRVPRENPETPPMFCMLLRKHFTGARLLELAQPSMERLLDFRFETLDELGDRVERRLVLECIGRKSNLIMLDGAGRITDCMRRADGDLSAKRPVMPGLFYAPPEPTGRLDPSAMAPDGLRAFALQNAPEGDGQDRWLLDTFNGLSPLAARELAFQGEGTREGLANRLELLMDRVRAEDFTPIVLVRDGKPFDFTFMPVLQYGPSVELRRYPTFSQLLDDFYEQKEAQERVKQRGQDFIRSVTQARNRTAKKIVNQEGDLARTADREKLRQYGDVITTNLHQMRKGQAVLRAQNYYHPDCPEVDIPLDPLLTPQQNAARYYKDYKKAQKAEEMLTLQLEKNRAELSYLDSVLQMISLSEGDRDLQEIRQELMDNGYLKQHKRKMTAKGKVKTVQAKPMQFQSSAGLAILVGKNNTQNDRLTTRDADKRDLWLHAQKLHGSHVILKTGGAEPDGASLTEAAMLAAWFSQGRESGQVPVDYTPVKAVKKPAGAKPGYVVYNTYRTVYVTPSQELVRALGRGEQRGWNKAGPGHSEAPRCEQAERGGTDVEEQVQKGGAARHE
;
A
#
# COMPACT_ATOMS: atom_id res chain seq x y z
N MET A 1 19.07 -4.42 -13.64
CA MET A 1 19.00 -4.43 -12.17
C MET A 1 20.29 -3.82 -11.66
N PRO A 2 20.25 -2.83 -10.76
CA PRO A 2 21.46 -2.21 -10.23
C PRO A 2 22.30 -3.15 -9.36
N PHE A 3 21.71 -4.19 -8.79
CA PHE A 3 22.38 -5.21 -7.98
C PHE A 3 22.99 -6.29 -8.91
N ASP A 4 24.15 -5.98 -9.50
CA ASP A 4 24.92 -6.89 -10.35
C ASP A 4 25.93 -7.73 -9.54
N ALA A 5 26.68 -8.59 -10.21
CA ALA A 5 27.60 -9.46 -9.50
C ALA A 5 28.83 -8.73 -8.98
N ILE A 6 29.30 -7.68 -9.66
CA ILE A 6 30.44 -6.87 -9.18
C ILE A 6 30.02 -6.06 -7.93
N PHE A 7 28.82 -5.46 -7.94
CA PHE A 7 28.28 -4.82 -6.74
C PHE A 7 28.16 -5.82 -5.60
N MET A 8 27.72 -7.06 -5.90
CA MET A 8 27.67 -8.14 -4.90
C MET A 8 29.06 -8.52 -4.38
N THR A 9 30.11 -8.52 -5.23
CA THR A 9 31.50 -8.74 -4.82
C THR A 9 31.93 -7.70 -3.79
N ALA A 10 31.68 -6.42 -4.11
CA ALA A 10 31.98 -5.31 -3.20
C ALA A 10 31.26 -5.42 -1.85
N LEU A 11 29.99 -5.74 -1.89
CA LEU A 11 29.17 -5.97 -0.70
C LEU A 11 29.61 -7.21 0.06
N ALA A 12 29.96 -8.30 -0.62
CA ALA A 12 30.46 -9.53 0.03
C ALA A 12 31.77 -9.28 0.78
N GLY A 13 32.66 -8.43 0.25
CA GLY A 13 33.88 -7.97 0.94
C GLY A 13 33.53 -7.27 2.25
N GLU A 14 32.63 -6.27 2.22
CA GLU A 14 32.13 -5.57 3.41
C GLU A 14 31.51 -6.55 4.45
N LEU A 15 30.63 -7.44 4.00
CA LEU A 15 29.95 -8.39 4.87
C LEU A 15 30.93 -9.42 5.46
N ARG A 16 31.93 -9.87 4.69
CA ARG A 16 32.96 -10.81 5.14
C ARG A 16 33.78 -10.18 6.25
N GLU A 17 34.27 -8.96 6.07
CA GLU A 17 35.01 -8.22 7.08
C GLU A 17 34.23 -8.06 8.40
N LYS A 18 32.93 -7.75 8.29
CA LYS A 18 32.10 -7.42 9.46
C LYS A 18 31.52 -8.64 10.17
N LEU A 19 31.28 -9.75 9.47
CA LEU A 19 30.46 -10.86 9.98
C LEU A 19 31.24 -12.14 10.26
N THR A 20 32.42 -12.37 9.63
CA THR A 20 33.18 -13.62 9.83
C THR A 20 33.55 -13.82 11.28
N GLY A 21 33.36 -15.04 11.79
CA GLY A 21 33.51 -15.38 13.20
C GLY A 21 32.36 -14.95 14.10
N GLY A 22 31.42 -14.17 13.58
CA GLY A 22 30.25 -13.71 14.34
C GLY A 22 29.26 -14.82 14.65
N LYS A 23 28.55 -14.69 15.78
CA LYS A 23 27.57 -15.65 16.29
C LYS A 23 26.16 -15.14 16.07
N VAL A 24 25.25 -16.00 15.60
CA VAL A 24 23.82 -15.68 15.42
C VAL A 24 23.11 -15.76 16.76
N ASP A 25 22.58 -14.63 17.24
CA ASP A 25 21.82 -14.56 18.50
C ASP A 25 20.32 -14.79 18.29
N LYS A 26 19.71 -14.17 17.26
CA LYS A 26 18.28 -14.24 16.99
C LYS A 26 18.01 -14.21 15.49
N LEU A 27 16.91 -14.86 15.09
CA LEU A 27 16.46 -14.85 13.69
C LEU A 27 14.99 -14.47 13.62
N TYR A 28 14.67 -13.66 12.60
CA TYR A 28 13.33 -13.19 12.31
C TYR A 28 13.04 -13.31 10.82
N GLN A 29 11.76 -13.42 10.48
CA GLN A 29 11.25 -13.37 9.12
C GLN A 29 10.13 -12.33 9.05
N PRO A 30 10.48 -11.04 8.87
CA PRO A 30 9.51 -9.95 8.88
C PRO A 30 8.55 -9.97 7.70
N ALA A 31 8.98 -10.48 6.54
CA ALA A 31 8.16 -10.65 5.35
C ALA A 31 8.33 -12.07 4.79
N ARG A 32 7.46 -12.45 3.85
CA ARG A 32 7.46 -13.80 3.25
C ARG A 32 8.80 -14.17 2.61
N ASP A 33 9.51 -13.19 2.09
CA ASP A 33 10.75 -13.32 1.31
C ASP A 33 11.95 -12.60 1.94
N GLU A 34 11.90 -12.29 3.24
CA GLU A 34 12.99 -11.65 3.97
C GLU A 34 13.33 -12.40 5.26
N ALA A 35 14.62 -12.57 5.54
CA ALA A 35 15.12 -13.04 6.82
C ALA A 35 16.08 -12.00 7.41
N VAL A 36 16.04 -11.82 8.73
CA VAL A 36 16.94 -10.94 9.47
C VAL A 36 17.64 -11.74 10.56
N LEU A 37 18.97 -11.82 10.45
CA LEU A 37 19.83 -12.46 11.45
C LEU A 37 20.42 -11.37 12.34
N HIS A 38 20.16 -11.44 13.63
CA HIS A 38 20.85 -10.64 14.62
C HIS A 38 22.12 -11.39 14.99
N MET A 39 23.27 -10.79 14.75
CA MET A 39 24.58 -11.41 14.95
C MET A 39 25.43 -10.57 15.89
N ARG A 40 26.19 -11.25 16.70
CA ARG A 40 27.28 -10.66 17.52
C ARG A 40 28.59 -10.90 16.81
N ALA A 41 29.17 -9.85 16.27
CA ALA A 41 30.47 -9.87 15.58
C ALA A 41 31.48 -9.04 16.39
N GLY A 42 32.37 -9.69 17.07
CA GLY A 42 33.29 -9.04 18.02
C GLY A 42 32.52 -8.35 19.16
N ARG A 43 32.65 -7.02 19.24
CA ARG A 43 31.93 -6.18 20.24
C ARG A 43 30.60 -5.63 19.70
N ASP A 44 30.33 -5.79 18.42
CA ASP A 44 29.17 -5.16 17.74
C ASP A 44 28.00 -6.12 17.63
N ASN A 45 26.79 -5.57 17.82
CA ASN A 45 25.54 -6.24 17.51
C ASN A 45 25.03 -5.71 16.17
N VAL A 46 25.07 -6.55 15.15
CA VAL A 46 24.67 -6.21 13.79
C VAL A 46 23.44 -7.00 13.34
N ARG A 47 22.72 -6.46 12.38
CA ARG A 47 21.57 -7.14 11.78
C ARG A 47 21.86 -7.37 10.30
N LEU A 48 21.94 -8.62 9.89
CA LEU A 48 22.06 -9.02 8.50
C LEU A 48 20.66 -9.26 7.93
N LEU A 49 20.28 -8.48 6.93
CA LEU A 49 19.08 -8.70 6.13
C LEU A 49 19.44 -9.54 4.92
N LEU A 50 18.69 -10.64 4.72
CA LEU A 50 18.70 -11.47 3.52
C LEU A 50 17.33 -11.38 2.85
N SER A 51 17.25 -10.77 1.68
CA SER A 51 16.02 -10.58 0.93
C SER A 51 16.05 -11.42 -0.36
N ALA A 52 15.12 -12.36 -0.47
CA ALA A 52 14.84 -13.12 -1.69
C ALA A 52 13.64 -12.51 -2.47
N SER A 53 13.35 -11.22 -2.26
CA SER A 53 12.27 -10.52 -2.96
C SER A 53 12.48 -10.54 -4.48
N PRO A 54 11.45 -10.85 -5.30
CA PRO A 54 11.57 -10.82 -6.75
C PRO A 54 11.94 -9.45 -7.32
N ALA A 55 11.52 -8.39 -6.65
CA ALA A 55 11.75 -7.02 -7.07
C ALA A 55 13.10 -6.50 -6.58
N HIS A 56 13.48 -6.84 -5.33
CA HIS A 56 14.63 -6.25 -4.64
C HIS A 56 15.44 -7.32 -3.88
N PRO A 57 15.98 -8.35 -4.59
CA PRO A 57 16.81 -9.36 -3.94
C PRO A 57 18.16 -8.77 -3.53
N ARG A 58 18.61 -9.01 -2.28
CA ARG A 58 19.86 -8.46 -1.74
C ARG A 58 20.24 -9.03 -0.40
N ALA A 59 21.48 -8.83 -0.01
CA ALA A 59 21.95 -8.95 1.36
C ALA A 59 22.51 -7.60 1.83
N GLN A 60 22.40 -7.25 3.11
CA GLN A 60 23.03 -6.06 3.68
C GLN A 60 22.98 -6.07 5.20
N LEU A 61 23.88 -5.34 5.83
CA LEU A 61 23.68 -4.92 7.22
C LEU A 61 22.60 -3.85 7.26
N THR A 62 21.63 -3.97 8.17
CA THR A 62 20.52 -3.02 8.26
C THR A 62 20.41 -2.40 9.65
N ARG A 63 20.16 -1.09 9.66
CA ARG A 63 19.79 -0.33 10.87
C ARG A 63 18.28 -0.12 10.95
N VAL A 64 17.56 -0.33 9.85
CA VAL A 64 16.12 -0.13 9.77
C VAL A 64 15.39 -1.19 10.59
N PRO A 65 14.56 -0.81 11.58
CA PRO A 65 13.75 -1.74 12.33
C PRO A 65 12.65 -2.32 11.46
N ARG A 66 12.42 -3.63 11.53
CA ARG A 66 11.36 -4.32 10.79
C ARG A 66 10.36 -4.94 11.76
N GLU A 67 9.08 -4.77 11.47
CA GLU A 67 8.02 -5.40 12.26
C GLU A 67 7.94 -6.89 11.91
N ASN A 68 7.90 -7.72 12.95
CA ASN A 68 7.78 -9.16 12.79
C ASN A 68 6.30 -9.58 12.86
N PRO A 69 5.88 -10.61 12.11
CA PRO A 69 4.55 -11.19 12.24
C PRO A 69 4.36 -11.78 13.64
N GLU A 70 3.13 -11.74 14.15
CA GLU A 70 2.79 -12.30 15.48
C GLU A 70 3.14 -13.81 15.57
N THR A 71 2.90 -14.54 14.48
CA THR A 71 3.25 -15.97 14.37
C THR A 71 4.37 -16.14 13.35
N PRO A 72 5.55 -16.60 13.77
CA PRO A 72 6.65 -16.84 12.84
C PRO A 72 6.28 -17.89 11.78
N PRO A 73 6.63 -17.68 10.50
CA PRO A 73 6.48 -18.69 9.47
C PRO A 73 7.30 -19.96 9.76
N MET A 74 6.93 -21.10 9.16
CA MET A 74 7.62 -22.38 9.34
C MET A 74 9.10 -22.29 9.01
N PHE A 75 9.46 -21.64 7.90
CA PHE A 75 10.84 -21.46 7.50
C PHE A 75 11.65 -20.69 8.55
N CYS A 76 11.06 -19.66 9.19
CA CYS A 76 11.68 -18.95 10.31
C CYS A 76 11.95 -19.88 11.51
N MET A 77 11.02 -20.79 11.80
CA MET A 77 11.20 -21.75 12.90
C MET A 77 12.33 -22.72 12.61
N LEU A 78 12.47 -23.18 11.36
CA LEU A 78 13.58 -24.02 10.94
C LEU A 78 14.92 -23.26 10.97
N LEU A 79 14.95 -22.01 10.51
CA LEU A 79 16.14 -21.16 10.64
C LEU A 79 16.56 -21.03 12.11
N ARG A 80 15.61 -20.78 13.02
CA ARG A 80 15.91 -20.70 14.47
C ARG A 80 16.45 -22.00 15.02
N LYS A 81 15.85 -23.12 14.65
CA LYS A 81 16.28 -24.46 15.08
C LYS A 81 17.74 -24.74 14.72
N HIS A 82 18.16 -24.36 13.51
CA HIS A 82 19.44 -24.77 12.95
C HIS A 82 20.56 -23.72 13.02
N PHE A 83 20.21 -22.44 13.16
CA PHE A 83 21.20 -21.36 13.09
C PHE A 83 21.27 -20.49 14.36
N THR A 84 20.36 -20.64 15.35
CA THR A 84 20.53 -19.93 16.62
C THR A 84 21.75 -20.45 17.33
N GLY A 85 22.69 -19.56 17.66
CA GLY A 85 23.96 -19.92 18.27
C GLY A 85 25.06 -20.32 17.28
N ALA A 86 24.75 -20.44 15.99
CA ALA A 86 25.69 -20.77 14.93
C ALA A 86 26.74 -19.66 14.73
N ARG A 87 27.98 -20.06 14.39
CA ARG A 87 29.10 -19.15 14.09
C ARG A 87 29.31 -19.11 12.58
N LEU A 88 29.37 -17.94 12.00
CA LEU A 88 29.73 -17.77 10.57
C LEU A 88 31.20 -18.08 10.35
N LEU A 89 31.50 -19.11 9.58
CA LEU A 89 32.86 -19.50 9.22
C LEU A 89 33.35 -18.74 7.99
N GLU A 90 32.51 -18.70 6.96
CA GLU A 90 32.87 -18.16 5.65
C GLU A 90 31.66 -17.54 4.96
N LEU A 91 31.92 -16.48 4.22
CA LEU A 91 31.00 -15.89 3.23
C LEU A 91 31.69 -15.90 1.86
N ALA A 92 31.13 -16.66 0.93
CA ALA A 92 31.65 -16.79 -0.43
C ALA A 92 30.63 -16.28 -1.46
N GLN A 93 31.16 -15.72 -2.54
CA GLN A 93 30.44 -15.50 -3.79
C GLN A 93 31.10 -16.40 -4.84
N PRO A 94 30.45 -17.49 -5.28
CA PRO A 94 31.00 -18.36 -6.29
C PRO A 94 31.02 -17.65 -7.67
N SER A 95 32.22 -17.51 -8.27
CA SER A 95 32.40 -16.84 -9.57
C SER A 95 31.76 -15.44 -9.62
N MET A 96 31.54 -14.89 -10.78
CA MET A 96 30.77 -13.65 -10.98
C MET A 96 29.26 -13.92 -11.05
N GLU A 97 28.76 -14.74 -10.13
CA GLU A 97 27.33 -15.04 -10.02
C GLU A 97 26.66 -14.18 -8.96
N ARG A 98 25.35 -13.96 -9.11
CA ARG A 98 24.53 -13.23 -8.12
C ARG A 98 24.03 -14.16 -7.04
N LEU A 99 24.99 -14.74 -6.29
CA LEU A 99 24.78 -15.74 -5.28
C LEU A 99 25.74 -15.50 -4.12
N LEU A 100 25.24 -15.56 -2.88
CA LEU A 100 26.03 -15.51 -1.66
C LEU A 100 25.82 -16.78 -0.87
N ASP A 101 26.93 -17.42 -0.47
CA ASP A 101 26.95 -18.63 0.30
C ASP A 101 27.55 -18.38 1.70
N PHE A 102 26.73 -18.49 2.71
CA PHE A 102 27.08 -18.30 4.11
C PHE A 102 27.26 -19.68 4.76
N ARG A 103 28.49 -20.03 5.15
CA ARG A 103 28.82 -21.27 5.84
C ARG A 103 28.89 -21.03 7.34
N PHE A 104 28.15 -21.86 8.09
CA PHE A 104 28.07 -21.76 9.55
C PHE A 104 28.47 -23.06 10.22
N GLU A 105 29.17 -22.95 11.35
CA GLU A 105 29.31 -24.03 12.31
C GLU A 105 28.20 -23.93 13.36
N THR A 106 27.53 -25.02 13.64
CA THR A 106 26.47 -25.12 14.64
C THR A 106 26.56 -26.46 15.38
N LEU A 107 25.76 -26.63 16.42
CA LEU A 107 25.57 -27.91 17.08
C LEU A 107 24.31 -28.60 16.58
N ASP A 108 24.37 -29.89 16.34
CA ASP A 108 23.20 -30.69 16.06
C ASP A 108 22.43 -31.09 17.33
N GLU A 109 21.42 -31.94 17.20
CA GLU A 109 20.59 -32.40 18.33
C GLU A 109 21.36 -33.32 19.30
N LEU A 110 22.46 -33.90 18.88
CA LEU A 110 23.34 -34.76 19.68
C LEU A 110 24.47 -33.95 20.37
N GLY A 111 24.62 -32.68 19.96
CA GLY A 111 25.68 -31.80 20.47
C GLY A 111 26.96 -31.82 19.65
N ASP A 112 26.94 -32.52 18.49
CA ASP A 112 28.09 -32.59 17.61
C ASP A 112 28.20 -31.32 16.77
N ARG A 113 29.44 -30.91 16.43
CA ARG A 113 29.67 -29.78 15.53
C ARG A 113 29.42 -30.19 14.09
N VAL A 114 28.49 -29.46 13.46
CA VAL A 114 28.11 -29.70 12.07
C VAL A 114 28.14 -28.40 11.27
N GLU A 115 28.46 -28.51 9.98
CA GLU A 115 28.34 -27.39 9.06
C GLU A 115 26.92 -27.29 8.52
N ARG A 116 26.44 -26.06 8.35
CA ARG A 116 25.21 -25.73 7.65
C ARG A 116 25.43 -24.49 6.79
N ARG A 117 24.68 -24.40 5.70
CA ARG A 117 24.84 -23.31 4.75
C ARG A 117 23.53 -22.59 4.54
N LEU A 118 23.61 -21.27 4.35
CA LEU A 118 22.51 -20.45 3.82
C LEU A 118 22.97 -19.89 2.48
N VAL A 119 22.26 -20.25 1.42
CA VAL A 119 22.55 -19.78 0.06
C VAL A 119 21.48 -18.77 -0.32
N LEU A 120 21.89 -17.53 -0.58
CA LEU A 120 21.02 -16.48 -1.10
C LEU A 120 21.26 -16.32 -2.60
N GLU A 121 20.26 -16.63 -3.41
CA GLU A 121 20.25 -16.40 -4.85
C GLU A 121 19.50 -15.10 -5.17
N CYS A 122 20.15 -14.16 -5.85
CA CYS A 122 19.60 -12.87 -6.25
C CYS A 122 19.28 -12.81 -7.75
N ILE A 123 18.35 -13.66 -8.22
CA ILE A 123 18.05 -13.88 -9.65
C ILE A 123 16.61 -13.40 -9.98
N GLY A 124 16.26 -12.17 -9.59
CA GLY A 124 14.95 -11.59 -9.88
C GLY A 124 13.79 -12.48 -9.41
N ARG A 125 12.91 -12.90 -10.32
CA ARG A 125 11.74 -13.74 -9.95
C ARG A 125 12.11 -15.12 -9.40
N LYS A 126 13.32 -15.61 -9.67
CA LYS A 126 13.84 -16.89 -9.17
C LYS A 126 14.68 -16.75 -7.91
N SER A 127 14.76 -15.55 -7.33
CA SER A 127 15.50 -15.31 -6.08
C SER A 127 14.96 -16.18 -4.95
N ASN A 128 15.88 -16.74 -4.14
CA ASN A 128 15.56 -17.67 -3.08
C ASN A 128 16.58 -17.60 -1.94
N LEU A 129 16.15 -17.96 -0.73
CA LEU A 129 17.05 -18.25 0.39
C LEU A 129 16.90 -19.73 0.72
N ILE A 130 17.99 -20.48 0.60
CA ILE A 130 18.02 -21.93 0.65
C ILE A 130 18.89 -22.34 1.83
N MET A 131 18.38 -23.23 2.65
CA MET A 131 19.10 -23.83 3.79
C MET A 131 19.59 -25.21 3.40
N LEU A 132 20.90 -25.44 3.54
CA LEU A 132 21.57 -26.70 3.26
C LEU A 132 22.16 -27.32 4.51
N ASP A 133 22.22 -28.64 4.54
CA ASP A 133 23.02 -29.39 5.51
C ASP A 133 24.50 -29.47 5.08
N GLY A 134 25.36 -30.10 5.90
CA GLY A 134 26.78 -30.25 5.63
C GLY A 134 27.11 -31.12 4.40
N ALA A 135 26.18 -31.96 3.95
CA ALA A 135 26.31 -32.77 2.72
C ALA A 135 25.82 -32.03 1.45
N GLY A 136 25.30 -30.80 1.59
CA GLY A 136 24.77 -30.02 0.48
C GLY A 136 23.32 -30.37 0.09
N ARG A 137 22.58 -31.09 0.95
CA ARG A 137 21.15 -31.35 0.72
C ARG A 137 20.33 -30.16 1.23
N ILE A 138 19.27 -29.84 0.47
CA ILE A 138 18.31 -28.78 0.83
C ILE A 138 17.50 -29.25 2.04
N THR A 139 17.67 -28.58 3.18
CA THR A 139 16.86 -28.80 4.37
C THR A 139 15.50 -28.10 4.23
N ASP A 140 15.48 -26.86 3.76
CA ASP A 140 14.29 -26.12 3.34
C ASP A 140 14.69 -24.86 2.53
N CYS A 141 13.69 -24.16 1.98
CA CYS A 141 13.89 -22.91 1.23
C CYS A 141 12.68 -21.99 1.36
N MET A 142 12.89 -20.69 1.16
CA MET A 142 11.79 -19.69 1.21
C MET A 142 10.75 -19.94 0.11
N ARG A 143 11.22 -20.38 -1.07
CA ARG A 143 10.36 -20.67 -2.22
C ARG A 143 10.67 -22.06 -2.75
N ARG A 144 9.69 -22.93 -2.63
CA ARG A 144 9.77 -24.27 -3.18
C ARG A 144 9.41 -24.20 -4.66
N ALA A 145 10.27 -24.73 -5.50
CA ALA A 145 10.06 -24.89 -6.95
C ALA A 145 10.04 -26.39 -7.26
N ASP A 146 8.83 -26.91 -7.49
CA ASP A 146 8.61 -28.28 -7.96
C ASP A 146 8.86 -28.43 -9.47
N GLY A 147 8.80 -29.66 -9.98
CA GLY A 147 9.06 -29.97 -11.37
C GLY A 147 8.11 -29.30 -12.38
N ASP A 148 6.90 -28.86 -11.94
CA ASP A 148 5.94 -28.18 -12.81
C ASP A 148 6.31 -26.70 -12.99
N LEU A 149 6.93 -26.08 -11.98
CA LEU A 149 7.36 -24.67 -12.01
C LEU A 149 8.78 -24.47 -12.54
N SER A 150 9.64 -25.50 -12.47
CA SER A 150 11.01 -25.47 -12.98
C SER A 150 11.47 -26.88 -13.39
N ALA A 151 11.10 -27.31 -14.60
CA ALA A 151 11.47 -28.63 -15.13
C ALA A 151 12.98 -28.91 -15.15
N LYS A 152 13.82 -27.85 -15.20
CA LYS A 152 15.28 -27.97 -15.29
C LYS A 152 16.01 -28.00 -13.95
N ARG A 153 15.49 -27.31 -12.92
CA ARG A 153 16.17 -27.13 -11.61
C ARG A 153 15.16 -27.08 -10.46
N PRO A 154 14.75 -28.22 -9.93
CA PRO A 154 13.87 -28.26 -8.78
C PRO A 154 14.63 -27.82 -7.50
N VAL A 155 13.97 -26.99 -6.68
CA VAL A 155 14.48 -26.55 -5.38
C VAL A 155 13.48 -26.97 -4.30
N MET A 156 13.70 -28.16 -3.75
CA MET A 156 12.81 -28.79 -2.77
C MET A 156 13.60 -29.48 -1.65
N PRO A 157 13.05 -29.55 -0.43
CA PRO A 157 13.66 -30.28 0.68
C PRO A 157 13.99 -31.72 0.30
N GLY A 158 15.17 -32.19 0.74
CA GLY A 158 15.68 -33.54 0.49
C GLY A 158 16.52 -33.70 -0.79
N LEU A 159 16.42 -32.78 -1.74
CA LEU A 159 17.27 -32.81 -2.95
C LEU A 159 18.65 -32.23 -2.67
N PHE A 160 19.65 -32.61 -3.46
CA PHE A 160 20.93 -31.91 -3.45
C PHE A 160 20.81 -30.56 -4.13
N TYR A 161 21.46 -29.57 -3.53
CA TYR A 161 21.53 -28.24 -4.11
C TYR A 161 22.39 -28.25 -5.38
N ALA A 162 21.82 -27.82 -6.49
CA ALA A 162 22.53 -27.48 -7.70
C ALA A 162 22.55 -25.97 -7.89
N PRO A 163 23.68 -25.32 -8.19
CA PRO A 163 23.72 -23.90 -8.50
C PRO A 163 22.90 -23.58 -9.76
N PRO A 164 22.53 -22.32 -9.99
CA PRO A 164 21.90 -21.90 -11.25
C PRO A 164 22.74 -22.32 -12.45
N GLU A 165 22.05 -22.65 -13.57
CA GLU A 165 22.75 -23.01 -14.82
C GLU A 165 23.62 -21.81 -15.26
N PRO A 166 24.89 -22.09 -15.68
CA PRO A 166 25.77 -21.06 -16.23
C PRO A 166 25.11 -20.36 -17.42
N THR A 167 25.26 -19.08 -17.54
CA THR A 167 24.68 -18.27 -18.62
C THR A 167 25.37 -18.51 -19.99
N GLY A 168 26.46 -19.27 -20.03
CA GLY A 168 27.33 -19.43 -21.19
C GLY A 168 28.25 -18.22 -21.45
N ARG A 169 28.19 -17.19 -20.59
CA ARG A 169 29.03 -15.99 -20.66
C ARG A 169 30.34 -16.23 -19.93
N LEU A 170 31.37 -15.53 -20.39
CA LEU A 170 32.70 -15.58 -19.79
C LEU A 170 32.72 -14.89 -18.43
N ASP A 171 33.43 -15.46 -17.48
CA ASP A 171 33.77 -14.78 -16.23
C ASP A 171 35.03 -13.92 -16.44
N PRO A 172 34.90 -12.57 -16.48
CA PRO A 172 36.04 -11.71 -16.73
C PRO A 172 37.06 -11.71 -15.59
N SER A 173 36.66 -12.07 -14.38
CA SER A 173 37.56 -12.14 -13.21
C SER A 173 38.46 -13.38 -13.24
N ALA A 174 38.02 -14.45 -13.89
CA ALA A 174 38.79 -15.69 -14.06
C ALA A 174 39.83 -15.62 -15.18
N MET A 175 39.75 -14.58 -16.03
CA MET A 175 40.72 -14.37 -17.10
C MET A 175 41.97 -13.64 -16.58
N ALA A 176 43.16 -14.04 -17.10
CA ALA A 176 44.37 -13.25 -16.86
C ALA A 176 44.22 -11.86 -17.49
N PRO A 177 44.80 -10.76 -16.90
CA PRO A 177 44.65 -9.39 -17.40
C PRO A 177 44.98 -9.27 -18.89
N ASP A 178 46.14 -9.72 -19.29
CA ASP A 178 46.58 -9.69 -20.72
C ASP A 178 45.64 -10.50 -21.65
N GLY A 179 45.14 -11.63 -21.18
CA GLY A 179 44.19 -12.47 -21.89
C GLY A 179 42.82 -11.80 -22.09
N LEU A 180 42.33 -11.10 -21.06
CA LEU A 180 41.08 -10.35 -21.12
C LEU A 180 41.18 -9.18 -22.11
N ARG A 181 42.28 -8.42 -22.02
CA ARG A 181 42.57 -7.32 -22.94
C ARG A 181 42.70 -7.81 -24.38
N ALA A 182 43.50 -8.82 -24.65
CA ALA A 182 43.65 -9.43 -25.97
C ALA A 182 42.34 -9.93 -26.55
N PHE A 183 41.51 -10.58 -25.73
CA PHE A 183 40.19 -11.02 -26.12
C PHE A 183 39.26 -9.87 -26.52
N ALA A 184 39.26 -8.76 -25.73
CA ALA A 184 38.45 -7.60 -26.04
C ALA A 184 38.93 -6.90 -27.32
N LEU A 185 40.22 -6.75 -27.52
CA LEU A 185 40.81 -6.17 -28.74
C LEU A 185 40.46 -6.98 -30.01
N GLN A 186 40.33 -8.30 -29.87
CA GLN A 186 40.02 -9.18 -31.02
C GLN A 186 38.52 -9.22 -31.34
N ASN A 187 37.63 -9.20 -30.32
CA ASN A 187 36.22 -9.53 -30.46
C ASN A 187 35.24 -8.39 -30.25
N ALA A 188 35.65 -7.26 -29.62
CA ALA A 188 34.74 -6.15 -29.40
C ALA A 188 34.41 -5.42 -30.71
N PRO A 189 33.18 -4.90 -30.87
CA PRO A 189 32.83 -4.05 -32.00
C PRO A 189 33.51 -2.68 -31.89
N GLU A 190 33.71 -2.00 -33.05
CA GLU A 190 34.03 -0.57 -33.09
C GLU A 190 32.74 0.24 -33.09
N GLY A 191 32.74 1.39 -32.44
CA GLY A 191 31.61 2.30 -32.41
C GLY A 191 30.47 1.80 -31.52
N ASP A 192 29.23 1.89 -32.04
CA ASP A 192 28.03 1.58 -31.32
C ASP A 192 27.88 0.06 -30.98
N GLY A 193 27.20 -0.24 -29.91
CA GLY A 193 26.86 -1.62 -29.48
C GLY A 193 27.91 -2.28 -28.58
N GLN A 194 28.94 -1.59 -28.14
CA GLN A 194 29.94 -2.10 -27.19
C GLN A 194 29.32 -2.49 -25.86
N ASP A 195 28.37 -1.72 -25.36
CA ASP A 195 27.65 -2.03 -24.11
C ASP A 195 26.85 -3.34 -24.22
N ARG A 196 26.19 -3.57 -25.36
CA ARG A 196 25.46 -4.80 -25.61
C ARG A 196 26.41 -5.99 -25.75
N TRP A 197 27.52 -5.82 -26.48
CA TRP A 197 28.55 -6.84 -26.60
C TRP A 197 29.10 -7.25 -25.24
N LEU A 198 29.40 -6.28 -24.34
CA LEU A 198 29.84 -6.56 -22.98
C LEU A 198 28.82 -7.40 -22.20
N LEU A 199 27.52 -7.06 -22.29
CA LEU A 199 26.46 -7.77 -21.60
C LEU A 199 26.22 -9.18 -22.16
N ASP A 200 26.41 -9.39 -23.43
CA ASP A 200 26.21 -10.70 -24.10
C ASP A 200 27.42 -11.61 -23.91
N THR A 201 28.64 -11.04 -23.79
CA THR A 201 29.90 -11.78 -23.68
C THR A 201 30.28 -12.11 -22.24
N PHE A 202 30.16 -11.16 -21.32
CA PHE A 202 30.67 -11.29 -19.96
C PHE A 202 29.57 -11.45 -18.93
N ASN A 203 29.81 -12.31 -17.95
CA ASN A 203 28.97 -12.43 -16.78
C ASN A 203 29.26 -11.29 -15.77
N GLY A 204 28.30 -11.00 -14.89
CA GLY A 204 28.52 -10.11 -13.75
C GLY A 204 28.28 -8.64 -13.99
N LEU A 205 28.23 -8.16 -15.23
CA LEU A 205 28.01 -6.75 -15.56
C LEU A 205 26.52 -6.36 -15.56
N SER A 206 26.24 -5.16 -15.06
CA SER A 206 24.94 -4.51 -15.23
C SER A 206 24.89 -3.66 -16.52
N PRO A 207 23.68 -3.34 -17.03
CA PRO A 207 23.55 -2.37 -18.14
C PRO A 207 24.14 -0.99 -17.82
N LEU A 208 24.15 -0.60 -16.54
CA LEU A 208 24.79 0.65 -16.11
C LEU A 208 26.30 0.60 -16.27
N ALA A 209 26.93 -0.47 -15.75
CA ALA A 209 28.38 -0.66 -15.84
C ALA A 209 28.84 -0.86 -17.29
N ALA A 210 28.12 -1.63 -18.09
CA ALA A 210 28.45 -1.85 -19.48
C ALA A 210 28.41 -0.56 -20.32
N ARG A 211 27.37 0.27 -20.14
CA ARG A 211 27.28 1.58 -20.81
C ARG A 211 28.37 2.54 -20.35
N GLU A 212 28.73 2.49 -19.06
CA GLU A 212 29.80 3.33 -18.54
C GLU A 212 31.16 2.97 -19.15
N LEU A 213 31.47 1.67 -19.27
CA LEU A 213 32.67 1.19 -19.91
C LEU A 213 32.74 1.60 -21.40
N ALA A 214 31.63 1.41 -22.12
CA ALA A 214 31.52 1.83 -23.52
C ALA A 214 31.69 3.34 -23.69
N PHE A 215 31.06 4.13 -22.84
CA PHE A 215 31.19 5.60 -22.83
C PHE A 215 32.61 6.04 -22.57
N GLN A 216 33.28 5.50 -21.56
CA GLN A 216 34.66 5.82 -21.23
C GLN A 216 35.69 5.25 -22.25
N GLY A 217 35.29 4.24 -23.01
CA GLY A 217 36.08 3.65 -24.09
C GLY A 217 36.04 4.47 -25.38
N GLU A 218 35.24 5.56 -25.42
CA GLU A 218 35.13 6.49 -26.55
C GLU A 218 34.81 5.81 -27.90
N GLY A 219 34.09 4.67 -27.84
CA GLY A 219 33.70 3.88 -29.01
C GLY A 219 34.82 3.08 -29.68
N THR A 220 36.03 3.11 -29.15
CA THR A 220 37.17 2.36 -29.71
C THR A 220 37.35 1.02 -29.01
N ARG A 221 37.81 -0.01 -29.75
CA ARG A 221 38.15 -1.32 -29.15
C ARG A 221 39.22 -1.22 -28.10
N GLU A 222 40.27 -0.41 -28.41
CA GLU A 222 41.40 -0.21 -27.51
C GLU A 222 40.97 0.48 -26.22
N GLY A 223 40.16 1.54 -26.32
CA GLY A 223 39.60 2.23 -25.18
C GLY A 223 38.74 1.31 -24.33
N LEU A 224 37.85 0.51 -24.95
CA LEU A 224 37.02 -0.46 -24.24
C LEU A 224 37.84 -1.55 -23.53
N ALA A 225 38.84 -2.11 -24.21
CA ALA A 225 39.73 -3.12 -23.65
C ALA A 225 40.50 -2.59 -22.43
N ASN A 226 41.04 -1.37 -22.51
CA ASN A 226 41.72 -0.71 -21.40
C ASN A 226 40.78 -0.46 -20.21
N ARG A 227 39.53 -0.04 -20.46
CA ARG A 227 38.53 0.19 -19.40
C ARG A 227 38.05 -1.11 -18.74
N LEU A 228 37.91 -2.18 -19.51
CA LEU A 228 37.54 -3.50 -18.99
C LEU A 228 38.67 -4.07 -18.13
N GLU A 229 39.91 -3.97 -18.55
CA GLU A 229 41.10 -4.36 -17.79
C GLU A 229 41.17 -3.59 -16.47
N LEU A 230 41.07 -2.26 -16.52
CA LEU A 230 41.08 -1.37 -15.35
C LEU A 230 39.95 -1.72 -14.36
N LEU A 231 38.76 -2.02 -14.87
CA LEU A 231 37.65 -2.48 -14.02
C LEU A 231 38.00 -3.79 -13.29
N MET A 232 38.57 -4.77 -13.99
CA MET A 232 38.93 -6.05 -13.38
C MET A 232 40.08 -5.91 -12.38
N ASP A 233 41.03 -4.99 -12.62
CA ASP A 233 42.07 -4.68 -11.64
C ASP A 233 41.49 -4.07 -10.36
N ARG A 234 40.50 -3.18 -10.48
CA ARG A 234 39.77 -2.66 -9.32
C ARG A 234 39.00 -3.75 -8.58
N VAL A 235 38.38 -4.69 -9.32
CA VAL A 235 37.70 -5.84 -8.72
C VAL A 235 38.67 -6.73 -7.93
N ARG A 236 39.87 -7.01 -8.48
CA ARG A 236 40.92 -7.80 -7.81
C ARG A 236 41.49 -7.07 -6.58
N ALA A 237 41.64 -5.76 -6.66
CA ALA A 237 42.11 -4.90 -5.56
C ALA A 237 41.05 -4.61 -4.51
N GLU A 238 39.80 -5.06 -4.71
CA GLU A 238 38.63 -4.71 -3.88
C GLU A 238 38.43 -3.19 -3.72
N ASP A 239 38.85 -2.37 -4.73
CA ASP A 239 38.72 -0.92 -4.76
C ASP A 239 37.34 -0.49 -5.26
N PHE A 240 36.40 -0.41 -4.35
CA PHE A 240 35.00 -0.06 -4.65
C PHE A 240 34.56 1.19 -3.92
N THR A 241 33.70 1.95 -4.55
CA THR A 241 33.07 3.15 -3.96
C THR A 241 31.56 3.04 -4.05
N PRO A 242 30.83 3.00 -2.94
CA PRO A 242 29.38 2.93 -2.95
C PRO A 242 28.77 4.29 -3.35
N ILE A 243 28.05 4.33 -4.47
CA ILE A 243 27.50 5.56 -5.06
C ILE A 243 26.03 5.35 -5.42
N VAL A 244 25.17 6.29 -5.02
CA VAL A 244 23.79 6.43 -5.50
C VAL A 244 23.71 7.51 -6.56
N LEU A 245 23.02 7.22 -7.65
CA LEU A 245 22.72 8.16 -8.71
C LEU A 245 21.40 8.85 -8.42
N VAL A 246 21.41 10.18 -8.37
CA VAL A 246 20.26 11.02 -8.04
C VAL A 246 19.93 11.92 -9.21
N ARG A 247 18.68 11.90 -9.68
CA ARG A 247 18.14 12.79 -10.71
C ARG A 247 16.93 13.53 -10.15
N ASP A 248 16.89 14.85 -10.32
CA ASP A 248 15.79 15.69 -9.79
C ASP A 248 15.53 15.46 -8.29
N GLY A 249 16.61 15.30 -7.51
CA GLY A 249 16.55 15.05 -6.08
C GLY A 249 16.06 13.63 -5.68
N LYS A 250 15.80 12.74 -6.65
CA LYS A 250 15.31 11.38 -6.41
C LYS A 250 16.37 10.33 -6.77
N PRO A 251 16.69 9.39 -5.85
CA PRO A 251 17.58 8.27 -6.17
C PRO A 251 16.90 7.34 -7.19
N PHE A 252 17.57 7.03 -8.29
CA PHE A 252 17.04 6.15 -9.33
C PHE A 252 17.85 4.89 -9.56
N ASP A 253 19.19 4.93 -9.30
CA ASP A 253 20.10 3.79 -9.47
C ASP A 253 21.26 3.86 -8.48
N PHE A 254 22.05 2.81 -8.37
CA PHE A 254 23.26 2.78 -7.55
C PHE A 254 24.35 1.93 -8.21
N THR A 255 25.61 2.14 -7.79
CA THR A 255 26.76 1.49 -8.39
C THR A 255 27.93 1.41 -7.40
N PHE A 256 28.97 0.67 -7.79
CA PHE A 256 30.21 0.46 -7.04
C PHE A 256 31.37 1.33 -7.54
N MET A 257 31.16 2.16 -8.57
CA MET A 257 32.17 3.02 -9.17
C MET A 257 31.58 4.37 -9.60
N PRO A 258 32.41 5.44 -9.78
CA PRO A 258 31.94 6.67 -10.39
C PRO A 258 31.43 6.45 -11.82
N VAL A 259 30.36 7.16 -12.19
CA VAL A 259 29.69 7.09 -13.50
C VAL A 259 29.71 8.47 -14.14
N LEU A 260 30.22 8.57 -15.38
CA LEU A 260 30.40 9.82 -16.13
C LEU A 260 29.41 9.96 -17.30
N GLN A 261 28.81 8.87 -17.78
CA GLN A 261 27.92 8.86 -18.96
C GLN A 261 26.72 9.81 -18.87
N TYR A 262 26.30 10.22 -17.67
CA TYR A 262 25.16 11.12 -17.49
C TYR A 262 25.52 12.60 -17.40
N GLY A 263 26.83 12.94 -17.36
CA GLY A 263 27.28 14.30 -17.21
C GLY A 263 26.73 15.01 -15.96
N PRO A 264 26.57 16.34 -16.00
CA PRO A 264 26.12 17.12 -14.83
C PRO A 264 24.62 16.94 -14.48
N SER A 265 23.85 16.21 -15.30
CA SER A 265 22.43 16.01 -15.09
C SER A 265 22.11 15.02 -13.94
N VAL A 266 23.13 14.31 -13.44
CA VAL A 266 23.00 13.32 -12.36
C VAL A 266 24.01 13.62 -11.25
N GLU A 267 23.49 13.81 -10.03
CA GLU A 267 24.30 13.92 -8.81
C GLU A 267 24.79 12.52 -8.39
N LEU A 268 26.10 12.39 -8.15
CA LEU A 268 26.72 11.18 -7.61
C LEU A 268 26.90 11.33 -6.11
N ARG A 269 26.04 10.64 -5.33
CA ARG A 269 26.10 10.69 -3.87
C ARG A 269 26.86 9.49 -3.34
N ARG A 270 28.02 9.72 -2.72
CA ARG A 270 28.86 8.70 -2.10
C ARG A 270 28.36 8.32 -0.72
N TYR A 271 28.49 7.05 -0.37
CA TYR A 271 28.14 6.49 0.92
C TYR A 271 29.37 5.90 1.64
N PRO A 272 29.35 5.80 2.99
CA PRO A 272 30.44 5.20 3.75
C PRO A 272 30.55 3.69 3.52
N THR A 273 29.41 2.99 3.32
CA THR A 273 29.33 1.53 3.17
C THR A 273 28.25 1.16 2.16
N PHE A 274 28.39 -0.01 1.53
CA PHE A 274 27.37 -0.58 0.62
C PHE A 274 26.06 -0.88 1.36
N SER A 275 26.14 -1.38 2.59
CA SER A 275 24.97 -1.65 3.42
C SER A 275 24.17 -0.40 3.72
N GLN A 276 24.82 0.72 4.06
CA GLN A 276 24.13 1.99 4.31
C GLN A 276 23.49 2.55 3.04
N LEU A 277 24.19 2.45 1.92
CA LEU A 277 23.65 2.81 0.61
C LEU A 277 22.34 2.05 0.33
N LEU A 278 22.34 0.73 0.52
CA LEU A 278 21.18 -0.13 0.27
C LEU A 278 20.04 0.15 1.26
N ASP A 279 20.34 0.40 2.54
CA ASP A 279 19.31 0.80 3.52
C ASP A 279 18.60 2.07 3.06
N ASP A 280 19.32 3.14 2.76
CA ASP A 280 18.75 4.43 2.38
C ASP A 280 18.02 4.37 1.03
N PHE A 281 18.57 3.62 0.05
CA PHE A 281 17.97 3.47 -1.27
C PHE A 281 16.65 2.70 -1.24
N TYR A 282 16.58 1.62 -0.44
CA TYR A 282 15.40 0.76 -0.39
C TYR A 282 14.39 1.13 0.70
N GLU A 283 14.77 1.88 1.74
CA GLU A 283 13.87 2.21 2.84
C GLU A 283 12.57 2.86 2.36
N GLN A 284 12.67 3.89 1.54
CA GLN A 284 11.50 4.61 1.02
C GLN A 284 10.69 3.74 0.04
N LYS A 285 11.36 3.03 -0.88
CA LYS A 285 10.69 2.16 -1.85
C LYS A 285 9.93 1.02 -1.20
N GLU A 286 10.56 0.33 -0.25
CA GLU A 286 9.94 -0.80 0.44
C GLU A 286 8.85 -0.38 1.42
N ALA A 287 8.98 0.77 2.08
CA ALA A 287 7.92 1.30 2.92
C ALA A 287 6.65 1.51 2.08
N GLN A 288 6.76 2.14 0.92
CA GLN A 288 5.64 2.34 0.00
C GLN A 288 5.08 1.03 -0.56
N GLU A 289 5.95 0.09 -0.95
CA GLU A 289 5.52 -1.21 -1.48
C GLU A 289 4.85 -2.08 -0.41
N ARG A 290 5.36 -2.09 0.82
CA ARG A 290 4.74 -2.81 1.95
C ARG A 290 3.35 -2.27 2.28
N VAL A 291 3.21 -0.96 2.35
CA VAL A 291 1.90 -0.30 2.53
C VAL A 291 0.95 -0.68 1.39
N LYS A 292 1.42 -0.61 0.15
CA LYS A 292 0.63 -0.98 -1.03
C LYS A 292 0.24 -2.46 -1.03
N GLN A 293 1.15 -3.36 -0.68
CA GLN A 293 0.91 -4.81 -0.69
C GLN A 293 -0.04 -5.25 0.44
N ARG A 294 0.15 -4.72 1.66
CA ARG A 294 -0.79 -4.92 2.78
C ARG A 294 -2.16 -4.28 2.50
N GLY A 295 -2.15 -3.09 1.89
CA GLY A 295 -3.37 -2.42 1.44
C GLY A 295 -4.14 -3.23 0.40
N GLN A 296 -3.46 -3.92 -0.54
CA GLN A 296 -4.12 -4.71 -1.58
C GLN A 296 -4.99 -5.85 -1.05
N ASP A 297 -4.60 -6.52 0.03
CA ASP A 297 -5.42 -7.58 0.65
C ASP A 297 -6.70 -7.01 1.27
N PHE A 298 -6.61 -5.83 1.89
CA PHE A 298 -7.78 -5.11 2.41
C PHE A 298 -8.65 -4.60 1.28
N ILE A 299 -8.05 -3.97 0.26
CA ILE A 299 -8.74 -3.50 -0.94
C ILE A 299 -9.55 -4.64 -1.56
N ARG A 300 -8.95 -5.83 -1.73
CA ARG A 300 -9.64 -6.99 -2.32
C ARG A 300 -10.85 -7.40 -1.47
N SER A 301 -10.70 -7.52 -0.15
CA SER A 301 -11.78 -7.89 0.76
C SER A 301 -12.90 -6.86 0.78
N VAL A 302 -12.56 -5.57 0.87
CA VAL A 302 -13.54 -4.47 0.90
C VAL A 302 -14.24 -4.33 -0.45
N THR A 303 -13.51 -4.44 -1.57
CA THR A 303 -14.09 -4.39 -2.92
C THR A 303 -15.08 -5.55 -3.15
N GLN A 304 -14.77 -6.76 -2.65
CA GLN A 304 -15.71 -7.87 -2.72
C GLN A 304 -16.99 -7.61 -1.91
N ALA A 305 -16.88 -7.05 -0.70
CA ALA A 305 -18.01 -6.67 0.12
C ALA A 305 -18.85 -5.58 -0.57
N ARG A 306 -18.20 -4.53 -1.04
CA ARG A 306 -18.78 -3.41 -1.80
C ARG A 306 -19.58 -3.89 -3.02
N ASN A 307 -18.99 -4.75 -3.85
CA ASN A 307 -19.63 -5.26 -5.06
C ASN A 307 -20.84 -6.17 -4.72
N ARG A 308 -20.76 -6.95 -3.64
CA ARG A 308 -21.92 -7.72 -3.15
C ARG A 308 -23.05 -6.82 -2.69
N THR A 309 -22.76 -5.76 -1.94
CA THR A 309 -23.74 -4.78 -1.46
C THR A 309 -24.37 -4.01 -2.64
N ALA A 310 -23.56 -3.58 -3.60
CA ALA A 310 -24.05 -2.91 -4.82
C ALA A 310 -25.02 -3.81 -5.63
N LYS A 311 -24.65 -5.08 -5.85
CA LYS A 311 -25.53 -6.05 -6.53
C LYS A 311 -26.84 -6.28 -5.77
N LYS A 312 -26.76 -6.31 -4.43
CA LYS A 312 -27.95 -6.46 -3.57
C LYS A 312 -28.90 -5.26 -3.70
N ILE A 313 -28.36 -4.03 -3.78
CA ILE A 313 -29.14 -2.81 -3.99
C ILE A 313 -29.88 -2.89 -5.33
N VAL A 314 -29.20 -3.23 -6.41
CA VAL A 314 -29.83 -3.35 -7.75
C VAL A 314 -30.96 -4.37 -7.76
N ASN A 315 -30.78 -5.52 -7.11
CA ASN A 315 -31.84 -6.53 -7.00
C ASN A 315 -33.03 -6.01 -6.18
N GLN A 316 -32.79 -5.32 -5.06
CA GLN A 316 -33.83 -4.76 -4.22
C GLN A 316 -34.59 -3.60 -4.88
N GLU A 317 -33.92 -2.79 -5.68
CA GLU A 317 -34.56 -1.75 -6.50
C GLU A 317 -35.48 -2.37 -7.56
N GLY A 318 -35.04 -3.46 -8.20
CA GLY A 318 -35.89 -4.25 -9.11
C GLY A 318 -37.09 -4.87 -8.42
N ASP A 319 -36.92 -5.41 -7.20
CA ASP A 319 -38.03 -5.95 -6.41
C ASP A 319 -38.98 -4.83 -5.94
N LEU A 320 -38.46 -3.67 -5.55
CA LEU A 320 -39.26 -2.51 -5.17
C LEU A 320 -40.10 -2.00 -6.36
N ALA A 321 -39.52 -1.93 -7.55
CA ALA A 321 -40.24 -1.56 -8.76
C ALA A 321 -41.44 -2.48 -9.06
N ARG A 322 -41.32 -3.79 -8.74
CA ARG A 322 -42.44 -4.75 -8.87
C ARG A 322 -43.57 -4.51 -7.89
N THR A 323 -43.31 -3.83 -6.75
CA THR A 323 -44.37 -3.48 -5.79
C THR A 323 -45.13 -2.20 -6.19
N ALA A 324 -44.67 -1.45 -7.18
CA ALA A 324 -45.30 -0.20 -7.61
C ALA A 324 -46.77 -0.39 -8.10
N ASP A 325 -47.06 -1.56 -8.68
CA ASP A 325 -48.40 -1.90 -9.19
C ASP A 325 -49.38 -2.40 -8.11
N ARG A 326 -49.01 -2.29 -6.82
CA ARG A 326 -49.82 -2.82 -5.72
C ARG A 326 -51.25 -2.27 -5.67
N GLU A 327 -51.43 -0.98 -5.98
CA GLU A 327 -52.77 -0.36 -6.00
C GLU A 327 -53.69 -1.00 -7.04
N LYS A 328 -53.14 -1.51 -8.14
CA LYS A 328 -53.91 -2.30 -9.11
C LYS A 328 -54.47 -3.59 -8.52
N LEU A 329 -53.70 -4.24 -7.62
CA LEU A 329 -54.18 -5.44 -6.92
C LEU A 329 -55.36 -5.11 -5.99
N ARG A 330 -55.31 -3.97 -5.28
CA ARG A 330 -56.43 -3.50 -4.44
C ARG A 330 -57.63 -3.21 -5.30
N GLN A 331 -57.48 -2.44 -6.40
CA GLN A 331 -58.53 -2.12 -7.32
C GLN A 331 -59.18 -3.36 -7.91
N TYR A 332 -58.40 -4.38 -8.28
CA TYR A 332 -58.96 -5.66 -8.76
C TYR A 332 -59.74 -6.38 -7.67
N GLY A 333 -59.29 -6.39 -6.41
CA GLY A 333 -60.05 -6.93 -5.28
C GLY A 333 -61.38 -6.20 -5.08
N ASP A 334 -61.37 -4.86 -5.19
CA ASP A 334 -62.58 -4.05 -5.04
C ASP A 334 -63.58 -4.29 -6.19
N VAL A 335 -63.08 -4.31 -7.46
CA VAL A 335 -63.92 -4.60 -8.63
C VAL A 335 -64.53 -6.00 -8.60
N ILE A 336 -63.73 -7.01 -8.18
CA ILE A 336 -64.28 -8.37 -7.98
C ILE A 336 -65.37 -8.36 -6.89
N THR A 337 -65.15 -7.68 -5.77
CA THR A 337 -66.10 -7.64 -4.64
C THR A 337 -67.41 -6.97 -5.05
N THR A 338 -67.37 -5.91 -5.85
CA THR A 338 -68.54 -5.20 -6.34
C THR A 338 -69.36 -6.06 -7.34
N ASN A 339 -68.69 -6.95 -8.08
CA ASN A 339 -69.32 -7.79 -9.12
C ASN A 339 -69.61 -9.24 -8.69
N LEU A 340 -69.51 -9.56 -7.40
CA LEU A 340 -69.71 -10.93 -6.89
C LEU A 340 -71.04 -11.55 -7.31
N HIS A 341 -72.09 -10.73 -7.47
CA HIS A 341 -73.45 -11.19 -7.84
C HIS A 341 -73.51 -11.70 -9.28
N GLN A 342 -72.57 -11.34 -10.15
CA GLN A 342 -72.51 -11.73 -11.58
C GLN A 342 -71.53 -12.86 -11.83
N MET A 343 -70.76 -13.28 -10.78
CA MET A 343 -69.67 -14.23 -10.94
C MET A 343 -70.05 -15.63 -10.54
N ARG A 344 -69.43 -16.62 -11.19
CA ARG A 344 -69.58 -18.04 -10.86
C ARG A 344 -68.22 -18.70 -10.65
N LYS A 345 -68.17 -19.74 -9.82
CA LYS A 345 -66.94 -20.55 -9.67
C LYS A 345 -66.59 -21.21 -11.02
N GLY A 346 -65.30 -21.25 -11.36
CA GLY A 346 -64.82 -21.79 -12.64
C GLY A 346 -64.50 -20.73 -13.69
N GLN A 347 -64.78 -19.44 -13.46
CA GLN A 347 -64.38 -18.36 -14.36
C GLN A 347 -62.88 -18.10 -14.28
N ALA A 348 -62.24 -17.96 -15.46
CA ALA A 348 -60.82 -17.63 -15.55
C ALA A 348 -60.54 -16.12 -15.63
N VAL A 349 -61.54 -15.31 -16.06
CA VAL A 349 -61.41 -13.86 -16.24
C VAL A 349 -62.73 -13.21 -15.85
N LEU A 350 -62.66 -12.09 -15.13
CA LEU A 350 -63.76 -11.15 -14.94
C LEU A 350 -63.54 -9.94 -15.84
N ARG A 351 -64.51 -9.66 -16.73
CA ARG A 351 -64.55 -8.41 -17.49
C ARG A 351 -65.52 -7.45 -16.80
N ALA A 352 -65.01 -6.32 -16.29
CA ALA A 352 -65.82 -5.36 -15.56
C ALA A 352 -65.28 -3.93 -15.74
N GLN A 353 -66.11 -2.95 -15.42
CA GLN A 353 -65.70 -1.55 -15.49
C GLN A 353 -64.75 -1.18 -14.33
N ASN A 354 -63.66 -0.50 -14.63
CA ASN A 354 -62.74 0.04 -13.64
C ASN A 354 -63.17 1.45 -13.22
N TYR A 355 -63.95 1.54 -12.17
CA TYR A 355 -64.48 2.82 -11.64
C TYR A 355 -63.40 3.68 -10.93
N TYR A 356 -62.16 3.22 -10.85
CA TYR A 356 -61.00 4.02 -10.37
C TYR A 356 -60.44 4.92 -11.45
N HIS A 357 -60.83 4.71 -12.72
CA HIS A 357 -60.43 5.57 -13.84
C HIS A 357 -61.61 6.47 -14.23
N PRO A 358 -61.37 7.77 -14.54
CA PRO A 358 -62.45 8.72 -14.90
C PRO A 358 -63.36 8.23 -16.06
N ASP A 359 -62.76 7.53 -17.03
CA ASP A 359 -63.46 7.03 -18.22
C ASP A 359 -64.08 5.64 -18.00
N CYS A 360 -63.97 5.07 -16.80
CA CYS A 360 -64.51 3.77 -16.45
C CYS A 360 -64.25 2.64 -17.49
N PRO A 361 -63.02 2.46 -18.00
CA PRO A 361 -62.74 1.49 -19.04
C PRO A 361 -63.00 0.07 -18.55
N GLU A 362 -63.41 -0.81 -19.49
CA GLU A 362 -63.47 -2.24 -19.19
C GLU A 362 -62.06 -2.79 -18.95
N VAL A 363 -61.90 -3.61 -17.90
CA VAL A 363 -60.66 -4.29 -17.54
C VAL A 363 -60.91 -5.77 -17.40
N ASP A 364 -59.98 -6.56 -17.95
CA ASP A 364 -59.97 -8.01 -17.81
C ASP A 364 -59.14 -8.39 -16.56
N ILE A 365 -59.79 -8.91 -15.52
CA ILE A 365 -59.15 -9.29 -14.27
C ILE A 365 -58.98 -10.82 -14.27
N PRO A 366 -57.72 -11.31 -14.22
CA PRO A 366 -57.44 -12.75 -14.15
C PRO A 366 -57.95 -13.37 -12.84
N LEU A 367 -58.67 -14.46 -12.94
CA LEU A 367 -59.20 -15.22 -11.80
C LEU A 367 -58.60 -16.61 -11.79
N ASP A 368 -58.51 -17.18 -10.58
CA ASP A 368 -58.20 -18.60 -10.40
C ASP A 368 -59.52 -19.41 -10.46
N PRO A 369 -59.70 -20.28 -11.47
CA PRO A 369 -60.94 -21.04 -11.63
C PRO A 369 -61.23 -22.03 -10.50
N LEU A 370 -60.19 -22.41 -9.76
CA LEU A 370 -60.33 -23.34 -8.60
C LEU A 370 -60.92 -22.65 -7.37
N LEU A 371 -60.84 -21.33 -7.30
CA LEU A 371 -61.30 -20.52 -6.18
C LEU A 371 -62.73 -20.01 -6.43
N THR A 372 -63.45 -19.74 -5.33
CA THR A 372 -64.74 -19.01 -5.44
C THR A 372 -64.48 -17.54 -5.73
N PRO A 373 -65.49 -16.76 -6.22
CA PRO A 373 -65.34 -15.31 -6.43
C PRO A 373 -64.85 -14.58 -5.18
N GLN A 374 -65.38 -14.90 -3.98
CA GLN A 374 -64.94 -14.32 -2.71
C GLN A 374 -63.48 -14.67 -2.39
N GLN A 375 -63.06 -15.90 -2.68
CA GLN A 375 -61.71 -16.33 -2.48
C GLN A 375 -60.73 -15.63 -3.43
N ASN A 376 -61.14 -15.36 -4.69
CA ASN A 376 -60.34 -14.58 -5.63
C ASN A 376 -60.17 -13.14 -5.14
N ALA A 377 -61.22 -12.47 -4.69
CA ALA A 377 -61.11 -11.13 -4.08
C ALA A 377 -60.16 -11.14 -2.88
N ALA A 378 -60.34 -12.10 -1.98
CA ALA A 378 -59.48 -12.25 -0.80
C ALA A 378 -58.01 -12.50 -1.16
N ARG A 379 -57.70 -13.23 -2.27
CA ARG A 379 -56.37 -13.43 -2.80
C ARG A 379 -55.74 -12.11 -3.24
N TYR A 380 -56.47 -11.29 -4.01
CA TYR A 380 -55.97 -9.97 -4.46
C TYR A 380 -55.68 -9.04 -3.29
N TYR A 381 -56.53 -8.98 -2.26
CA TYR A 381 -56.26 -8.21 -1.04
C TYR A 381 -55.06 -8.76 -0.24
N LYS A 382 -54.89 -10.06 -0.20
CA LYS A 382 -53.75 -10.68 0.44
C LYS A 382 -52.43 -10.30 -0.30
N ASP A 383 -52.47 -10.33 -1.65
CA ASP A 383 -51.31 -9.98 -2.46
C ASP A 383 -50.99 -8.48 -2.36
N TYR A 384 -52.03 -7.60 -2.29
CA TYR A 384 -51.87 -6.19 -1.99
C TYR A 384 -51.16 -5.94 -0.64
N LYS A 385 -51.65 -6.55 0.44
CA LYS A 385 -51.03 -6.42 1.76
C LYS A 385 -49.61 -6.96 1.80
N LYS A 386 -49.33 -8.04 1.07
CA LYS A 386 -48.00 -8.61 0.93
C LYS A 386 -47.05 -7.63 0.20
N ALA A 387 -47.52 -7.02 -0.90
CA ALA A 387 -46.76 -6.05 -1.65
C ALA A 387 -46.48 -4.77 -0.84
N GLN A 388 -47.48 -4.25 -0.10
CA GLN A 388 -47.34 -3.12 0.81
C GLN A 388 -46.24 -3.37 1.88
N LYS A 389 -46.30 -4.52 2.55
CA LYS A 389 -45.31 -4.89 3.57
C LYS A 389 -43.91 -5.09 2.95
N ALA A 390 -43.87 -5.63 1.72
CA ALA A 390 -42.60 -5.82 0.99
C ALA A 390 -41.96 -4.46 0.65
N GLU A 391 -42.74 -3.48 0.20
CA GLU A 391 -42.27 -2.13 -0.10
C GLU A 391 -41.65 -1.45 1.14
N GLU A 392 -42.37 -1.47 2.29
CA GLU A 392 -41.86 -0.90 3.53
C GLU A 392 -40.52 -1.53 3.93
N MET A 393 -40.44 -2.86 3.85
CA MET A 393 -39.21 -3.60 4.22
C MET A 393 -38.07 -3.36 3.22
N LEU A 394 -38.37 -3.31 1.92
CA LEU A 394 -37.37 -3.06 0.88
C LEU A 394 -36.81 -1.65 0.97
N THR A 395 -37.67 -0.64 1.20
CA THR A 395 -37.26 0.75 1.40
C THR A 395 -36.26 0.86 2.56
N LEU A 396 -36.61 0.29 3.72
CA LEU A 396 -35.72 0.30 4.89
C LEU A 396 -34.42 -0.45 4.63
N GLN A 397 -34.46 -1.57 3.88
CA GLN A 397 -33.26 -2.33 3.55
C GLN A 397 -32.38 -1.60 2.53
N LEU A 398 -32.97 -0.89 1.56
CA LEU A 398 -32.25 -0.07 0.59
C LEU A 398 -31.50 1.06 1.28
N GLU A 399 -32.14 1.78 2.21
CA GLU A 399 -31.46 2.82 3.00
C GLU A 399 -30.24 2.25 3.74
N LYS A 400 -30.40 1.10 4.43
CA LYS A 400 -29.29 0.45 5.13
C LYS A 400 -28.17 0.00 4.20
N ASN A 401 -28.51 -0.59 3.04
CA ASN A 401 -27.50 -1.09 2.10
C ASN A 401 -26.78 0.07 1.37
N ARG A 402 -27.46 1.17 1.09
CA ARG A 402 -26.85 2.38 0.51
C ARG A 402 -25.88 3.01 1.52
N ALA A 403 -26.25 3.10 2.80
CA ALA A 403 -25.34 3.58 3.85
C ALA A 403 -24.13 2.65 4.03
N GLU A 404 -24.32 1.33 3.91
CA GLU A 404 -23.23 0.36 3.93
C GLU A 404 -22.30 0.50 2.71
N LEU A 405 -22.85 0.72 1.51
CA LEU A 405 -22.08 0.94 0.29
C LEU A 405 -21.21 2.19 0.42
N SER A 406 -21.80 3.30 0.85
CA SER A 406 -21.11 4.56 1.10
C SER A 406 -19.95 4.40 2.11
N TYR A 407 -20.18 3.66 3.21
CA TYR A 407 -19.13 3.34 4.17
C TYR A 407 -17.98 2.53 3.54
N LEU A 408 -18.28 1.51 2.73
CA LEU A 408 -17.25 0.70 2.07
C LEU A 408 -16.44 1.52 1.06
N ASP A 409 -17.09 2.44 0.33
CA ASP A 409 -16.42 3.37 -0.58
C ASP A 409 -15.51 4.35 0.19
N SER A 410 -15.94 4.84 1.36
CA SER A 410 -15.09 5.67 2.22
C SER A 410 -13.86 4.93 2.74
N VAL A 411 -14.00 3.65 3.12
CA VAL A 411 -12.87 2.82 3.54
C VAL A 411 -11.86 2.61 2.41
N LEU A 412 -12.32 2.33 1.18
CA LEU A 412 -11.45 2.21 0.02
C LEU A 412 -10.65 3.51 -0.23
N GLN A 413 -11.31 4.66 -0.09
CA GLN A 413 -10.64 5.95 -0.17
C GLN A 413 -9.57 6.12 0.91
N MET A 414 -9.88 5.79 2.17
CA MET A 414 -8.91 5.89 3.26
C MET A 414 -7.71 4.96 3.08
N ILE A 415 -7.90 3.75 2.54
CA ILE A 415 -6.80 2.85 2.19
C ILE A 415 -5.90 3.48 1.12
N SER A 416 -6.48 4.14 0.12
CA SER A 416 -5.72 4.80 -0.96
C SER A 416 -4.89 5.99 -0.46
N LEU A 417 -5.33 6.66 0.61
CA LEU A 417 -4.67 7.80 1.24
C LEU A 417 -3.67 7.40 2.33
N SER A 418 -3.61 6.11 2.71
CA SER A 418 -2.72 5.63 3.77
C SER A 418 -1.26 5.71 3.35
N GLU A 419 -0.42 6.34 4.16
CA GLU A 419 1.02 6.51 3.91
C GLU A 419 1.90 5.57 4.75
N GLY A 420 1.33 4.91 5.78
CA GLY A 420 2.08 4.08 6.71
C GLY A 420 1.36 2.83 7.20
N ASP A 421 2.15 1.85 7.69
CA ASP A 421 1.64 0.60 8.26
C ASP A 421 0.66 0.82 9.43
N ARG A 422 0.89 1.86 10.24
CA ARG A 422 0.00 2.19 11.39
C ARG A 422 -1.39 2.60 10.93
N ASP A 423 -1.49 3.38 9.86
CA ASP A 423 -2.76 3.81 9.29
C ASP A 423 -3.56 2.59 8.78
N LEU A 424 -2.87 1.66 8.10
CA LEU A 424 -3.49 0.40 7.65
C LEU A 424 -3.90 -0.52 8.81
N GLN A 425 -3.17 -0.54 9.92
CA GLN A 425 -3.55 -1.32 11.10
C GLN A 425 -4.82 -0.78 11.75
N GLU A 426 -4.99 0.54 11.83
CA GLU A 426 -6.23 1.15 12.34
C GLU A 426 -7.42 0.85 11.44
N ILE A 427 -7.26 0.97 10.11
CA ILE A 427 -8.30 0.60 9.14
C ILE A 427 -8.63 -0.91 9.25
N ARG A 428 -7.61 -1.76 9.43
CA ARG A 428 -7.82 -3.19 9.67
C ARG A 428 -8.65 -3.43 10.93
N GLN A 429 -8.34 -2.74 12.02
CA GLN A 429 -9.09 -2.87 13.27
C GLN A 429 -10.54 -2.40 13.08
N GLU A 430 -10.75 -1.26 12.40
CA GLU A 430 -12.08 -0.77 12.04
C GLU A 430 -12.89 -1.81 11.23
N LEU A 431 -12.25 -2.46 10.23
CA LEU A 431 -12.88 -3.50 9.42
C LEU A 431 -13.19 -4.78 10.24
N MET A 432 -12.35 -5.12 11.21
CA MET A 432 -12.61 -6.25 12.13
C MET A 432 -13.77 -5.95 13.08
N ASP A 433 -13.80 -4.74 13.64
CA ASP A 433 -14.86 -4.31 14.57
C ASP A 433 -16.22 -4.20 13.87
N ASN A 434 -16.24 -3.90 12.57
CA ASN A 434 -17.44 -3.88 11.74
C ASN A 434 -17.75 -5.22 11.05
N GLY A 435 -16.97 -6.29 11.28
CA GLY A 435 -17.26 -7.65 10.81
C GLY A 435 -16.88 -7.96 9.36
N TYR A 436 -16.13 -7.09 8.68
CA TYR A 436 -15.66 -7.31 7.31
C TYR A 436 -14.40 -8.17 7.23
N LEU A 437 -13.61 -8.23 8.30
CA LEU A 437 -12.47 -9.10 8.45
C LEU A 437 -12.65 -10.05 9.64
N LYS A 438 -12.18 -11.29 9.50
CA LYS A 438 -12.22 -12.27 10.60
C LYS A 438 -11.29 -11.82 11.73
N GLN A 439 -11.81 -11.76 12.94
CA GLN A 439 -10.96 -11.67 14.13
C GLN A 439 -10.23 -13.01 14.28
N HIS A 440 -8.91 -13.02 14.14
CA HIS A 440 -8.14 -14.15 14.64
C HIS A 440 -8.32 -14.17 16.17
N LYS A 441 -8.92 -15.25 16.70
CA LYS A 441 -9.03 -15.46 18.14
C LYS A 441 -7.60 -15.45 18.72
N ARG A 442 -7.19 -14.31 19.29
CA ARG A 442 -6.01 -14.28 20.14
C ARG A 442 -6.29 -15.28 21.27
N LYS A 443 -5.47 -16.35 21.39
CA LYS A 443 -5.36 -17.07 22.66
C LYS A 443 -4.93 -16.02 23.68
N MET A 444 -5.85 -15.62 24.54
CA MET A 444 -5.54 -14.75 25.67
C MET A 444 -4.55 -15.48 26.57
N THR A 445 -3.28 -15.18 26.43
CA THR A 445 -2.36 -15.36 27.54
C THR A 445 -2.71 -14.29 28.55
N ALA A 446 -3.15 -14.74 29.71
CA ALA A 446 -3.45 -13.89 30.86
C ALA A 446 -2.19 -13.11 31.25
N LYS A 447 -2.06 -11.88 30.80
CA LYS A 447 -1.38 -10.73 31.41
C LYS A 447 -1.12 -9.65 30.34
N GLY A 448 -1.78 -8.52 30.51
CA GLY A 448 -1.46 -7.26 29.84
C GLY A 448 -2.35 -6.91 28.67
N LYS A 449 -3.36 -6.04 28.90
CA LYS A 449 -3.95 -5.21 27.83
C LYS A 449 -2.78 -4.46 27.17
N VAL A 450 -2.39 -4.90 25.98
CA VAL A 450 -1.48 -4.12 25.12
C VAL A 450 -2.26 -2.83 24.81
N LYS A 451 -1.81 -1.71 25.39
CA LYS A 451 -2.29 -0.38 24.99
C LYS A 451 -1.90 -0.22 23.51
N THR A 452 -2.86 -0.38 22.62
CA THR A 452 -2.69 0.03 21.22
C THR A 452 -2.40 1.53 21.26
N VAL A 453 -1.18 1.90 20.87
CA VAL A 453 -0.81 3.31 20.70
C VAL A 453 -1.63 3.80 19.51
N GLN A 454 -2.67 4.56 19.78
CA GLN A 454 -3.52 5.16 18.74
C GLN A 454 -2.68 6.15 17.92
N ALA A 455 -2.75 6.04 16.60
CA ALA A 455 -2.11 7.01 15.72
C ALA A 455 -2.78 8.38 15.90
N LYS A 456 -1.96 9.43 15.84
CA LYS A 456 -2.46 10.81 15.91
C LYS A 456 -2.97 11.25 14.54
N PRO A 457 -3.97 12.16 14.47
CA PRO A 457 -4.37 12.78 13.21
C PRO A 457 -3.17 13.55 12.62
N MET A 458 -3.18 13.78 11.32
CA MET A 458 -2.19 14.65 10.68
C MET A 458 -2.36 16.06 11.22
N GLN A 459 -1.24 16.72 11.48
CA GLN A 459 -1.21 18.09 11.99
C GLN A 459 -0.53 19.00 10.96
N PHE A 460 -1.20 20.07 10.62
CA PHE A 460 -0.70 21.12 9.76
C PHE A 460 -0.81 22.45 10.48
N GLN A 461 -0.08 23.45 10.00
CA GLN A 461 -0.18 24.81 10.51
C GLN A 461 -0.46 25.75 9.34
N SER A 462 -1.49 26.58 9.47
CA SER A 462 -1.80 27.57 8.44
C SER A 462 -0.71 28.65 8.37
N SER A 463 -0.70 29.44 7.29
CA SER A 463 0.21 30.57 7.13
C SER A 463 0.09 31.61 8.23
N ALA A 464 -1.11 31.75 8.82
CA ALA A 464 -1.36 32.62 9.97
C ALA A 464 -1.12 31.94 11.34
N GLY A 465 -0.61 30.68 11.36
CA GLY A 465 -0.24 29.99 12.59
C GLY A 465 -1.35 29.17 13.25
N LEU A 466 -2.55 29.09 12.67
CA LEU A 466 -3.63 28.25 13.20
C LEU A 466 -3.34 26.76 12.96
N ALA A 467 -3.63 25.93 13.97
CA ALA A 467 -3.48 24.48 13.83
C ALA A 467 -4.64 23.87 13.01
N ILE A 468 -4.29 23.02 12.07
CA ILE A 468 -5.24 22.26 11.22
C ILE A 468 -5.01 20.78 11.47
N LEU A 469 -6.07 20.06 11.85
CA LEU A 469 -6.03 18.62 12.11
C LEU A 469 -6.80 17.90 11.02
N VAL A 470 -6.20 16.81 10.47
CA VAL A 470 -6.79 16.01 9.39
C VAL A 470 -6.84 14.55 9.83
N GLY A 471 -8.03 13.95 9.76
CA GLY A 471 -8.22 12.54 10.11
C GLY A 471 -7.72 11.62 8.99
N LYS A 472 -7.06 10.51 9.37
CA LYS A 472 -6.45 9.54 8.44
C LYS A 472 -7.37 8.37 8.08
N ASN A 473 -8.42 8.12 8.86
CA ASN A 473 -9.39 7.05 8.68
C ASN A 473 -10.73 7.42 9.32
N ASN A 474 -11.77 6.62 9.07
CA ASN A 474 -13.11 6.91 9.57
C ASN A 474 -13.21 6.94 11.09
N THR A 475 -12.46 6.08 11.77
CA THR A 475 -12.42 6.05 13.25
C THR A 475 -11.77 7.33 13.80
N GLN A 476 -10.70 7.81 13.16
CA GLN A 476 -10.09 9.11 13.52
C GLN A 476 -10.99 10.29 13.16
N ASN A 477 -11.65 10.26 12.00
CA ASN A 477 -12.63 11.28 11.62
C ASN A 477 -13.73 11.42 12.66
N ASP A 478 -14.29 10.32 13.13
CA ASP A 478 -15.26 10.28 14.22
C ASP A 478 -14.73 10.93 15.50
N ARG A 479 -13.59 10.44 15.94
CA ARG A 479 -12.98 10.89 17.19
C ARG A 479 -12.61 12.38 17.10
N LEU A 480 -12.02 12.80 16.00
CA LEU A 480 -11.62 14.17 15.76
C LEU A 480 -12.82 15.12 15.84
N THR A 481 -13.94 14.74 15.21
CA THR A 481 -15.16 15.58 15.18
C THR A 481 -15.95 15.54 16.49
N THR A 482 -16.04 14.36 17.15
CA THR A 482 -16.97 14.20 18.29
C THR A 482 -16.31 14.37 19.65
N ARG A 483 -14.97 14.26 19.76
CA ARG A 483 -14.25 14.26 21.05
C ARG A 483 -13.08 15.23 21.13
N ASP A 484 -12.25 15.32 20.07
CA ASP A 484 -10.95 16.01 20.13
C ASP A 484 -11.06 17.50 19.71
N ALA A 485 -12.05 17.87 18.90
CA ALA A 485 -12.29 19.25 18.48
C ALA A 485 -13.13 20.01 19.51
N ASP A 486 -12.81 21.32 19.69
CA ASP A 486 -13.69 22.22 20.44
C ASP A 486 -14.96 22.49 19.63
N LYS A 487 -16.09 22.65 20.30
CA LYS A 487 -17.38 22.92 19.65
C LYS A 487 -17.41 24.23 18.83
N ARG A 488 -16.48 25.14 19.11
CA ARG A 488 -16.33 26.44 18.45
C ARG A 488 -15.34 26.40 17.28
N ASP A 489 -14.53 25.35 17.15
CA ASP A 489 -13.65 25.14 15.99
C ASP A 489 -14.46 24.94 14.70
N LEU A 490 -13.83 25.12 13.55
CA LEU A 490 -14.45 24.85 12.25
C LEU A 490 -14.15 23.44 11.79
N TRP A 491 -15.19 22.74 11.39
CA TRP A 491 -15.15 21.45 10.69
C TRP A 491 -15.30 21.69 9.19
N LEU A 492 -14.45 21.04 8.38
CA LEU A 492 -14.47 21.15 6.93
C LEU A 492 -14.47 19.74 6.31
N HIS A 493 -15.17 19.61 5.17
CA HIS A 493 -15.23 18.36 4.39
C HIS A 493 -15.57 18.62 2.93
N ALA A 494 -15.01 17.85 1.99
CA ALA A 494 -15.36 17.92 0.58
C ALA A 494 -16.83 17.51 0.36
N GLN A 495 -17.61 18.40 -0.28
CA GLN A 495 -19.06 18.22 -0.45
C GLN A 495 -19.36 16.99 -1.33
N LYS A 496 -20.21 16.07 -0.83
CA LYS A 496 -20.64 14.85 -1.54
C LYS A 496 -19.52 13.93 -2.03
N LEU A 497 -18.32 14.04 -1.47
CA LEU A 497 -17.18 13.20 -1.79
C LEU A 497 -16.70 12.49 -0.53
N HIS A 498 -16.17 11.27 -0.66
CA HIS A 498 -15.51 10.62 0.48
C HIS A 498 -14.15 11.25 0.73
N GLY A 499 -13.87 11.57 2.00
CA GLY A 499 -12.64 12.26 2.38
C GLY A 499 -12.40 12.32 3.88
N SER A 500 -11.36 13.05 4.26
CA SER A 500 -11.00 13.28 5.65
C SER A 500 -11.82 14.42 6.26
N HIS A 501 -12.15 14.28 7.54
CA HIS A 501 -12.61 15.42 8.32
C HIS A 501 -11.40 16.31 8.65
N VAL A 502 -11.55 17.59 8.42
CA VAL A 502 -10.54 18.60 8.72
C VAL A 502 -11.08 19.52 9.80
N ILE A 503 -10.27 19.78 10.82
CA ILE A 503 -10.60 20.71 11.90
C ILE A 503 -9.60 21.86 11.87
N LEU A 504 -10.11 23.07 11.62
CA LEU A 504 -9.36 24.31 11.80
C LEU A 504 -9.60 24.82 13.23
N LYS A 505 -8.56 24.87 14.03
CA LYS A 505 -8.62 25.28 15.42
C LYS A 505 -8.70 26.79 15.56
N THR A 506 -9.92 27.31 15.59
CA THR A 506 -10.21 28.75 15.70
C THR A 506 -10.51 29.19 17.13
N GLY A 507 -10.91 28.27 18.01
CA GLY A 507 -11.38 28.59 19.37
C GLY A 507 -12.64 29.46 19.39
N GLY A 508 -13.31 29.65 18.25
CA GLY A 508 -14.50 30.48 18.07
C GLY A 508 -14.22 31.86 17.49
N ALA A 509 -12.95 32.20 17.21
CA ALA A 509 -12.62 33.40 16.44
C ALA A 509 -12.93 33.19 14.95
N GLU A 510 -13.27 34.25 14.24
CA GLU A 510 -13.43 34.19 12.80
C GLU A 510 -12.04 34.02 12.18
N PRO A 511 -11.79 32.94 11.39
CA PRO A 511 -10.49 32.73 10.79
C PRO A 511 -10.25 33.73 9.65
N ASP A 512 -9.00 34.04 9.40
CA ASP A 512 -8.61 34.78 8.21
C ASP A 512 -8.89 33.93 6.93
N GLY A 513 -9.12 34.61 5.81
CA GLY A 513 -9.45 33.96 4.54
C GLY A 513 -8.39 32.99 4.04
N ALA A 514 -7.10 33.26 4.33
CA ALA A 514 -5.99 32.38 3.92
C ALA A 514 -6.05 31.05 4.69
N SER A 515 -6.17 31.08 6.03
CA SER A 515 -6.27 29.87 6.85
C SER A 515 -7.50 29.02 6.51
N LEU A 516 -8.65 29.66 6.21
CA LEU A 516 -9.85 28.94 5.78
C LEU A 516 -9.62 28.25 4.42
N THR A 517 -9.03 28.94 3.46
CA THR A 517 -8.72 28.42 2.14
C THR A 517 -7.71 27.26 2.22
N GLU A 518 -6.67 27.39 3.02
CA GLU A 518 -5.67 26.35 3.25
C GLU A 518 -6.28 25.09 3.88
N ALA A 519 -7.14 25.26 4.88
CA ALA A 519 -7.85 24.13 5.50
C ALA A 519 -8.82 23.45 4.52
N ALA A 520 -9.50 24.22 3.66
CA ALA A 520 -10.36 23.71 2.61
C ALA A 520 -9.55 22.96 1.52
N MET A 521 -8.38 23.48 1.12
CA MET A 521 -7.49 22.79 0.18
C MET A 521 -6.99 21.45 0.76
N LEU A 522 -6.71 21.38 2.06
CA LEU A 522 -6.39 20.11 2.73
C LEU A 522 -7.58 19.14 2.70
N ALA A 523 -8.81 19.61 2.94
CA ALA A 523 -10.01 18.78 2.86
C ALA A 523 -10.22 18.25 1.43
N ALA A 524 -10.01 19.07 0.42
CA ALA A 524 -10.08 18.67 -0.98
C ALA A 524 -8.97 17.68 -1.37
N TRP A 525 -7.73 17.91 -0.92
CA TRP A 525 -6.60 17.02 -1.18
C TRP A 525 -6.76 15.63 -0.57
N PHE A 526 -7.26 15.55 0.66
CA PHE A 526 -7.53 14.29 1.35
C PHE A 526 -8.94 13.76 1.09
N SER A 527 -9.45 13.94 -0.13
CA SER A 527 -10.74 13.44 -0.61
C SER A 527 -10.63 12.77 -1.98
N GLN A 528 -11.75 12.24 -2.48
CA GLN A 528 -11.85 11.74 -3.85
C GLN A 528 -11.66 12.85 -4.90
N GLY A 529 -11.82 14.11 -4.54
CA GLY A 529 -11.61 15.27 -5.40
C GLY A 529 -10.16 15.68 -5.61
N ARG A 530 -9.19 14.91 -5.13
CA ARG A 530 -7.75 15.26 -5.14
C ARG A 530 -7.19 15.69 -6.50
N GLU A 531 -7.68 15.10 -7.58
CA GLU A 531 -7.24 15.39 -8.96
C GLU A 531 -8.23 16.28 -9.74
N SER A 532 -9.27 16.79 -9.08
CA SER A 532 -10.25 17.66 -9.68
C SER A 532 -9.73 19.10 -9.77
N GLY A 533 -10.10 19.82 -10.84
CA GLY A 533 -9.70 21.22 -11.01
C GLY A 533 -10.34 22.16 -10.01
N GLN A 534 -11.56 21.85 -9.52
CA GLN A 534 -12.28 22.64 -8.52
C GLN A 534 -13.13 21.71 -7.65
N VAL A 535 -12.98 21.80 -6.32
CA VAL A 535 -13.68 20.96 -5.35
C VAL A 535 -14.49 21.85 -4.40
N PRO A 536 -15.82 21.67 -4.29
CA PRO A 536 -16.61 22.30 -3.26
C PRO A 536 -16.28 21.68 -1.88
N VAL A 537 -16.00 22.54 -0.90
CA VAL A 537 -15.72 22.15 0.49
C VAL A 537 -16.70 22.86 1.40
N ASP A 538 -17.47 22.08 2.13
CA ASP A 538 -18.38 22.60 3.15
C ASP A 538 -17.62 22.85 4.45
N TYR A 539 -17.95 23.97 5.12
CA TYR A 539 -17.43 24.28 6.44
C TYR A 539 -18.52 24.79 7.39
N THR A 540 -18.40 24.39 8.65
CA THR A 540 -19.37 24.75 9.69
C THR A 540 -18.72 24.62 11.07
N PRO A 541 -19.22 25.33 12.10
CA PRO A 541 -18.77 25.08 13.46
C PRO A 541 -19.03 23.62 13.89
N VAL A 542 -18.08 23.00 14.60
CA VAL A 542 -18.17 21.60 15.07
C VAL A 542 -19.48 21.32 15.80
N LYS A 543 -20.02 22.30 16.54
CA LYS A 543 -21.32 22.19 17.25
C LYS A 543 -22.51 21.86 16.34
N ALA A 544 -22.43 22.20 15.04
CA ALA A 544 -23.48 21.94 14.06
C ALA A 544 -23.37 20.52 13.43
N VAL A 545 -22.25 19.83 13.66
CA VAL A 545 -22.01 18.47 13.14
C VAL A 545 -22.49 17.45 14.16
N LYS A 546 -23.34 16.52 13.72
CA LYS A 546 -23.93 15.49 14.58
C LYS A 546 -23.68 14.10 13.98
N LYS A 547 -23.37 13.14 14.83
CA LYS A 547 -23.33 11.73 14.46
C LYS A 547 -24.66 11.07 14.86
N PRO A 548 -25.45 10.53 13.89
CA PRO A 548 -26.66 9.78 14.21
C PRO A 548 -26.37 8.51 15.03
N ALA A 549 -27.30 8.11 15.87
CA ALA A 549 -27.16 6.88 16.65
C ALA A 549 -27.08 5.66 15.71
N GLY A 550 -26.09 4.78 15.94
CA GLY A 550 -25.88 3.59 15.13
C GLY A 550 -25.22 3.84 13.76
N ALA A 551 -24.86 5.06 13.42
CA ALA A 551 -24.15 5.38 12.18
C ALA A 551 -22.76 4.75 12.15
N LYS A 552 -22.29 4.36 10.94
CA LYS A 552 -20.95 3.84 10.70
C LYS A 552 -19.89 4.89 11.04
N PRO A 553 -18.64 4.47 11.34
CA PRO A 553 -17.54 5.41 11.55
C PRO A 553 -17.38 6.38 10.37
N GLY A 554 -17.09 7.65 10.66
CA GLY A 554 -16.92 8.70 9.66
C GLY A 554 -18.21 9.35 9.14
N TYR A 555 -19.37 8.77 9.41
CA TYR A 555 -20.63 9.34 8.97
C TYR A 555 -21.16 10.40 9.94
N VAL A 556 -21.41 11.60 9.43
CA VAL A 556 -21.98 12.74 10.16
C VAL A 556 -23.04 13.44 9.34
N VAL A 557 -23.92 14.19 10.01
CA VAL A 557 -24.94 15.05 9.39
C VAL A 557 -24.79 16.47 9.92
N TYR A 558 -25.00 17.44 9.05
CA TYR A 558 -24.98 18.86 9.37
C TYR A 558 -26.01 19.61 8.51
N ASN A 559 -26.67 20.61 9.08
CA ASN A 559 -27.80 21.30 8.43
C ASN A 559 -27.47 22.76 8.11
N THR A 560 -26.44 23.33 8.72
CA THR A 560 -26.03 24.71 8.52
C THR A 560 -24.56 24.72 8.14
N TYR A 561 -24.25 25.18 6.94
CA TYR A 561 -22.88 25.20 6.41
C TYR A 561 -22.71 26.34 5.40
N ARG A 562 -21.47 26.67 5.12
CA ARG A 562 -21.05 27.48 3.97
C ARG A 562 -20.13 26.62 3.11
N THR A 563 -20.06 26.93 1.82
CA THR A 563 -19.24 26.20 0.85
C THR A 563 -18.20 27.12 0.26
N VAL A 564 -16.97 26.66 0.17
CA VAL A 564 -15.86 27.31 -0.55
C VAL A 564 -15.36 26.39 -1.65
N TYR A 565 -15.00 26.96 -2.80
CA TYR A 565 -14.47 26.22 -3.94
C TYR A 565 -12.97 26.38 -3.98
N VAL A 566 -12.24 25.23 -3.99
CA VAL A 566 -10.78 25.24 -3.96
C VAL A 566 -10.20 24.24 -4.97
N THR A 567 -8.98 24.53 -5.44
CA THR A 567 -8.18 23.60 -6.26
C THR A 567 -7.16 22.90 -5.36
N PRO A 568 -7.18 21.56 -5.27
CA PRO A 568 -6.21 20.82 -4.46
C PRO A 568 -4.77 21.06 -4.94
N SER A 569 -3.83 21.32 -4.02
CA SER A 569 -2.42 21.58 -4.35
C SER A 569 -1.48 20.72 -3.49
N GLN A 570 -0.64 19.92 -4.16
CA GLN A 570 0.40 19.14 -3.48
C GLN A 570 1.49 20.01 -2.88
N GLU A 571 1.79 21.13 -3.52
CA GLU A 571 2.82 22.07 -3.06
C GLU A 571 2.41 22.70 -1.73
N LEU A 572 1.14 23.10 -1.61
CA LEU A 572 0.58 23.63 -0.37
C LEU A 572 0.66 22.60 0.75
N VAL A 573 0.23 21.36 0.51
CA VAL A 573 0.28 20.29 1.52
C VAL A 573 1.70 20.08 2.04
N ARG A 574 2.70 20.11 1.16
CA ARG A 574 4.11 20.03 1.54
C ARG A 574 4.60 21.25 2.30
N ALA A 575 4.13 22.44 1.93
CA ALA A 575 4.51 23.68 2.60
C ALA A 575 3.97 23.73 4.04
N LEU A 576 2.69 23.39 4.24
CA LEU A 576 2.04 23.37 5.55
C LEU A 576 2.52 22.21 6.44
N GLY A 577 2.95 21.08 5.88
CA GLY A 577 3.47 19.91 6.61
C GLY A 577 4.89 20.04 7.14
N ARG A 578 5.69 21.00 6.66
CA ARG A 578 7.06 21.26 7.16
C ARG A 578 7.13 21.77 8.60
N GLY A 579 5.99 22.11 9.21
CA GLY A 579 5.89 22.48 10.62
C GLY A 579 6.25 21.37 11.61
N GLU A 580 6.14 20.08 11.22
CA GLU A 580 6.46 18.96 12.11
C GLU A 580 7.98 18.78 12.40
N GLN A 581 8.86 19.31 11.56
CA GLN A 581 10.32 19.16 11.76
C GLN A 581 10.98 20.30 12.55
N ARG A 582 10.26 21.39 12.88
CA ARG A 582 10.83 22.55 13.58
C ARG A 582 10.48 22.66 15.07
N GLY A 583 9.71 21.77 15.63
CA GLY A 583 9.14 21.95 16.96
C GLY A 583 9.47 20.89 17.99
N TRP A 584 10.76 20.57 18.26
CA TRP A 584 11.15 19.98 19.56
C TRP A 584 12.65 20.19 19.85
N ASN A 585 13.05 21.45 19.96
CA ASN A 585 14.17 21.82 20.80
C ASN A 585 13.70 22.91 21.75
N LYS A 586 13.51 22.55 23.01
CA LYS A 586 13.30 23.48 24.11
C LYS A 586 14.53 24.37 24.21
N ALA A 587 14.36 25.67 23.98
CA ALA A 587 15.22 26.70 24.53
C ALA A 587 14.34 27.76 25.16
N GLY A 588 14.64 28.08 26.40
CA GLY A 588 13.94 29.07 27.21
C GLY A 588 14.12 30.52 26.70
N PRO A 589 13.53 31.52 27.38
CA PRO A 589 13.30 32.82 26.81
C PRO A 589 14.58 33.68 26.81
N GLY A 590 14.92 34.19 25.63
CA GLY A 590 15.98 35.18 25.44
C GLY A 590 15.53 36.19 24.37
N HIS A 591 15.51 37.43 24.78
CA HIS A 591 15.19 38.63 24.00
C HIS A 591 16.00 38.78 22.71
N SER A 592 15.39 39.25 21.63
CA SER A 592 15.67 40.48 20.91
C SER A 592 15.48 40.42 19.38
N GLU A 593 14.89 41.51 18.92
CA GLU A 593 15.03 42.16 17.60
C GLU A 593 14.39 41.55 16.35
N ALA A 594 13.39 42.27 15.86
CA ALA A 594 12.74 42.14 14.57
C ALA A 594 13.61 42.74 13.44
N PRO A 595 13.66 42.14 12.26
CA PRO A 595 13.98 42.86 11.04
C PRO A 595 12.74 43.18 10.21
N ARG A 596 12.82 44.38 9.62
CA ARG A 596 11.80 45.07 8.83
C ARG A 596 11.40 44.32 7.57
N CYS A 597 10.10 44.36 7.28
CA CYS A 597 9.48 43.97 6.03
C CYS A 597 9.84 44.95 4.91
N GLU A 598 10.37 44.45 3.80
CA GLU A 598 10.29 45.11 2.49
C GLU A 598 9.06 44.55 1.74
N GLN A 599 8.25 45.47 1.27
CA GLN A 599 7.04 45.23 0.48
C GLN A 599 7.41 44.80 -0.93
N ALA A 600 6.80 43.73 -1.40
CA ALA A 600 6.63 43.45 -2.83
C ALA A 600 5.16 43.18 -3.11
N GLU A 601 4.52 44.19 -3.69
CA GLU A 601 3.23 44.09 -4.35
C GLU A 601 3.31 43.15 -5.55
N ARG A 602 2.35 42.24 -5.69
CA ARG A 602 1.69 41.89 -6.97
C ARG A 602 0.64 40.77 -6.81
N GLY A 603 -0.54 41.07 -7.34
CA GLY A 603 -1.46 40.11 -7.96
C GLY A 603 -2.56 39.55 -7.06
N GLY A 604 -3.62 40.33 -6.87
CA GLY A 604 -4.88 39.83 -6.37
C GLY A 604 -5.56 38.91 -7.38
N THR A 605 -6.01 37.78 -6.90
CA THR A 605 -7.04 37.02 -7.57
C THR A 605 -8.29 37.12 -6.71
N ASP A 606 -9.31 37.77 -7.27
CA ASP A 606 -10.62 37.91 -6.66
C ASP A 606 -11.24 36.52 -6.43
N VAL A 607 -11.52 36.22 -5.17
CA VAL A 607 -12.30 35.06 -4.76
C VAL A 607 -13.73 35.57 -4.56
N GLU A 608 -14.60 35.35 -5.54
CA GLU A 608 -16.04 35.60 -5.39
C GLU A 608 -16.63 34.61 -4.36
N GLU A 609 -17.02 35.14 -3.23
CA GLU A 609 -17.73 34.43 -2.16
C GLU A 609 -19.22 34.37 -2.49
N GLN A 610 -19.68 33.25 -3.08
CA GLN A 610 -21.11 32.98 -3.24
C GLN A 610 -21.69 32.35 -1.98
N VAL A 611 -22.45 33.11 -1.25
CA VAL A 611 -23.25 32.66 -0.10
C VAL A 611 -24.54 32.04 -0.62
N GLN A 612 -24.62 30.70 -0.66
CA GLN A 612 -25.91 30.00 -0.84
C GLN A 612 -26.42 29.49 0.51
N LYS A 613 -27.58 29.98 0.92
CA LYS A 613 -28.37 29.39 2.00
C LYS A 613 -29.06 28.12 1.45
N GLY A 614 -28.43 26.97 1.64
CA GLY A 614 -29.00 25.70 1.19
C GLY A 614 -29.82 24.99 2.26
N GLY A 615 -30.92 24.42 1.86
CA GLY A 615 -31.77 23.56 2.68
C GLY A 615 -31.08 22.24 3.04
N ALA A 616 -31.63 21.54 4.01
CA ALA A 616 -31.09 20.33 4.60
C ALA A 616 -30.57 19.29 3.58
N ALA A 617 -29.25 19.11 3.50
CA ALA A 617 -28.64 18.06 2.73
C ALA A 617 -28.38 16.83 3.65
N ARG A 618 -29.04 15.73 3.33
CA ARG A 618 -28.64 14.42 3.84
C ARG A 618 -27.49 13.92 2.96
N HIS A 619 -26.33 13.74 3.55
CA HIS A 619 -25.24 13.08 2.85
C HIS A 619 -25.45 11.57 2.90
N GLU A 620 -25.64 10.95 1.76
CA GLU A 620 -25.40 9.52 1.51
C GLU A 620 -23.92 9.24 1.27
#